data_c586e077e04e054fb4b3876092e7fcac
#
_entry.id   c586e077e04e054fb4b3876092e7fcac
#
_cell.length_a   1.000
_cell.length_b   1.000
_cell.length_c   1.000
_cell.angle_alpha   90.00
_cell.angle_beta   90.00
_cell.angle_gamma   90.00
#
_symmetry.space_group_name_H-M   'P 1'
#
loop_
_entity.id
_entity.type
_entity.pdbx_description
1 polymer ?
#
loop_
_entity_poly.entity_id
_entity_poly.type
_entity_poly.pdbx_seq_one_letter_code
_entity_poly.pdbx_strand_id
1 'polypeptide(L)'
;MEEELCLVDSATTNTILREIKYFQTLTKSKGKVMTIAGRDAVVVGSGRAIIILPMGTQLVIEDALLYPDSTRTLLSYKDIRRNGFHIETHNDNKDEYLFITKNDGYNKQLLEKIPSLSTGLYFTYIKPVQHVAYKIIFQNLDIFKTWHDRLGHPGIGMM
;
A
#
# COMPACT_ATOMS: atom_id res chain seq x y z
N MET A 1 -10.40 -10.59 -9.72
CA MET A 1 -10.01 -9.68 -8.63
C MET A 1 -9.48 -8.41 -9.24
N GLU A 2 -10.01 -7.30 -8.82
CA GLU A 2 -9.64 -6.02 -9.38
C GLU A 2 -8.26 -5.56 -8.94
N GLU A 3 -7.51 -5.07 -9.92
CA GLU A 3 -6.26 -4.40 -9.66
C GLU A 3 -6.52 -2.91 -9.42
N GLU A 4 -5.74 -2.32 -8.59
CA GLU A 4 -5.85 -0.90 -8.27
C GLU A 4 -4.57 -0.17 -8.66
N LEU A 5 -4.72 0.97 -9.32
CA LEU A 5 -3.59 1.82 -9.67
C LEU A 5 -2.93 2.38 -8.43
N CYS A 6 -1.62 2.27 -8.37
CA CYS A 6 -0.82 2.70 -7.24
C CYS A 6 0.40 3.47 -7.73
N LEU A 7 0.64 4.62 -7.15
CA LEU A 7 1.87 5.37 -7.41
C LEU A 7 2.95 4.93 -6.44
N VAL A 8 4.15 4.77 -6.95
CA VAL A 8 5.32 4.45 -6.13
C VAL A 8 6.03 5.76 -5.82
N ASP A 9 6.06 6.11 -4.53
CA ASP A 9 6.39 7.47 -4.11
C ASP A 9 7.49 7.47 -3.06
N SER A 10 8.59 8.17 -3.38
CA SER A 10 9.72 8.31 -2.45
C SER A 10 9.44 9.34 -1.35
N ALA A 11 8.51 10.23 -1.55
CA ALA A 11 8.24 11.33 -0.64
C ALA A 11 7.26 10.99 0.49
N THR A 12 6.48 9.93 0.34
CA THR A 12 5.58 9.52 1.42
C THR A 12 6.31 8.63 2.42
N THR A 13 6.08 8.87 3.70
CA THR A 13 6.70 8.07 4.76
C THR A 13 5.97 6.76 4.99
N ASN A 14 4.68 6.72 4.71
CA ASN A 14 3.86 5.53 4.89
C ASN A 14 3.10 5.24 3.61
N THR A 15 2.90 3.94 3.34
CA THR A 15 2.02 3.52 2.27
C THR A 15 0.59 3.89 2.64
N ILE A 16 -0.14 4.46 1.69
CA ILE A 16 -1.53 4.88 1.85
C ILE A 16 -2.40 3.99 0.98
N LEU A 17 -3.31 3.26 1.61
CA LEU A 17 -4.25 2.37 0.95
C LEU A 17 -5.67 2.91 1.13
N ARG A 18 -6.47 2.80 0.08
CA ARG A 18 -7.82 3.34 0.07
C ARG A 18 -8.88 2.35 0.51
N GLU A 19 -8.54 1.06 0.55
CA GLU A 19 -9.52 0.01 0.81
C GLU A 19 -9.05 -0.93 1.90
N ILE A 20 -9.99 -1.33 2.72
CA ILE A 20 -9.74 -2.21 3.86
C ILE A 20 -9.31 -3.62 3.44
N LYS A 21 -9.59 -4.02 2.21
CA LYS A 21 -9.32 -5.37 1.73
C LYS A 21 -7.83 -5.78 1.77
N TYR A 22 -6.93 -4.81 1.84
CA TYR A 22 -5.49 -5.07 1.92
C TYR A 22 -5.01 -5.39 3.33
N PHE A 23 -5.80 -5.05 4.35
CA PHE A 23 -5.35 -5.07 5.73
C PHE A 23 -5.59 -6.42 6.40
N GLN A 24 -4.58 -6.90 7.13
CA GLN A 24 -4.71 -8.05 8.01
C GLN A 24 -5.18 -7.62 9.38
N THR A 25 -4.62 -6.52 9.88
CA THR A 25 -5.01 -5.92 11.15
C THR A 25 -5.22 -4.43 10.94
N LEU A 26 -6.06 -3.85 11.74
CA LEU A 26 -6.35 -2.42 11.62
C LEU A 26 -6.65 -1.85 12.99
N THR A 27 -5.99 -0.74 13.29
CA THR A 27 -6.20 0.00 14.53
C THR A 27 -6.60 1.41 14.18
N LYS A 28 -7.61 1.93 14.84
CA LYS A 28 -8.07 3.28 14.58
C LYS A 28 -6.99 4.29 14.92
N SER A 29 -6.78 5.26 14.02
CA SER A 29 -5.84 6.33 14.23
C SER A 29 -6.56 7.66 14.14
N LYS A 30 -6.17 8.61 14.98
CA LYS A 30 -6.64 9.99 14.90
C LYS A 30 -5.62 10.92 14.25
N GLY A 31 -4.58 10.34 13.68
CA GLY A 31 -3.52 11.12 13.07
C GLY A 31 -3.92 11.77 11.77
N LYS A 32 -3.20 12.81 11.42
CA LYS A 32 -3.26 13.42 10.10
C LYS A 32 -1.98 13.11 9.36
N VAL A 33 -2.08 12.96 8.05
CA VAL A 33 -0.93 12.69 7.20
C VAL A 33 -0.80 13.82 6.20
N MET A 34 0.40 14.37 6.11
CA MET A 34 0.74 15.30 5.04
C MET A 34 1.05 14.48 3.79
N THR A 35 0.33 14.72 2.74
CA THR A 35 0.60 14.11 1.44
C THR A 35 1.41 15.06 0.58
N ILE A 36 1.92 14.57 -0.54
CA ILE A 36 2.63 15.40 -1.51
C ILE A 36 1.78 16.59 -1.96
N ALA A 37 0.47 16.43 -1.99
CA ALA A 37 -0.43 17.52 -2.37
C ALA A 37 -0.50 18.63 -1.31
N GLY A 38 0.19 18.50 -0.19
CA GLY A 38 0.19 19.49 0.87
C GLY A 38 -1.09 19.58 1.66
N ARG A 39 -1.96 18.61 1.53
CA ARG A 39 -3.23 18.58 2.26
C ARG A 39 -3.12 17.69 3.47
N ASP A 40 -3.68 18.17 4.57
CA ASP A 40 -3.86 17.32 5.73
C ASP A 40 -4.92 16.25 5.40
N ALA A 41 -4.56 15.01 5.57
CA ALA A 41 -5.47 13.90 5.34
C ALA A 41 -5.84 13.28 6.67
N VAL A 42 -7.14 13.03 6.86
CA VAL A 42 -7.60 12.31 8.04
C VAL A 42 -7.46 10.83 7.78
N VAL A 43 -6.60 10.18 8.56
CA VAL A 43 -6.38 8.74 8.48
C VAL A 43 -7.43 8.05 9.33
N VAL A 44 -8.14 7.09 8.73
CA VAL A 44 -9.17 6.32 9.43
C VAL A 44 -8.54 5.28 10.36
N GLY A 45 -7.43 4.70 9.94
CA GLY A 45 -6.73 3.72 10.74
C GLY A 45 -5.37 3.37 10.17
N SER A 46 -4.65 2.54 10.88
CA SER A 46 -3.37 2.03 10.44
C SER A 46 -3.22 0.57 10.84
N GLY A 47 -2.39 -0.15 10.11
CA GLY A 47 -2.17 -1.54 10.45
C GLY A 47 -1.32 -2.24 9.42
N ARG A 48 -1.23 -3.54 9.62
CA ARG A 48 -0.47 -4.42 8.74
C ARG A 48 -1.30 -4.74 7.52
N ALA A 49 -0.71 -4.53 6.36
CA ALA A 49 -1.34 -4.81 5.08
C ALA A 49 -0.42 -5.67 4.21
N ILE A 50 -1.01 -6.38 3.27
CA ILE A 50 -0.27 -7.16 2.28
C ILE A 50 -0.79 -6.80 0.90
N ILE A 51 0.12 -6.49 0.00
CA ILE A 51 -0.21 -6.21 -1.40
C ILE A 51 0.60 -7.12 -2.31
N ILE A 52 0.05 -7.37 -3.49
CA ILE A 52 0.72 -8.16 -4.52
C ILE A 52 0.95 -7.27 -5.73
N LEU A 53 2.18 -7.22 -6.21
CA LEU A 53 2.58 -6.46 -7.38
C LEU A 53 2.40 -7.30 -8.67
N PRO A 54 2.44 -6.67 -9.86
CA PRO A 54 2.04 -7.35 -11.10
C PRO A 54 2.82 -8.62 -11.42
N MET A 55 4.11 -8.69 -11.06
CA MET A 55 4.91 -9.89 -11.32
C MET A 55 4.84 -10.89 -10.16
N GLY A 56 3.93 -10.68 -9.22
CA GLY A 56 3.69 -11.62 -8.14
C GLY A 56 4.44 -11.35 -6.84
N THR A 57 5.20 -10.26 -6.80
CA THR A 57 5.93 -9.91 -5.58
C THR A 57 4.96 -9.50 -4.49
N GLN A 58 5.09 -10.12 -3.33
CA GLN A 58 4.26 -9.82 -2.18
C GLN A 58 5.00 -8.88 -1.24
N LEU A 59 4.36 -7.78 -0.89
CA LEU A 59 4.91 -6.82 0.06
C LEU A 59 4.08 -6.82 1.35
N VAL A 60 4.78 -6.95 2.47
CA VAL A 60 4.18 -6.81 3.79
C VAL A 60 4.46 -5.39 4.27
N ILE A 61 3.41 -4.67 4.59
CA ILE A 61 3.51 -3.28 5.01
C ILE A 61 3.02 -3.18 6.45
N GLU A 62 3.94 -2.93 7.37
CA GLU A 62 3.62 -3.01 8.80
C GLU A 62 2.75 -1.84 9.29
N ASP A 63 2.99 -0.65 8.74
CA ASP A 63 2.30 0.57 9.18
C ASP A 63 1.61 1.24 8.00
N ALA A 64 0.78 0.49 7.28
CA ALA A 64 -0.01 1.07 6.21
C ALA A 64 -1.13 1.94 6.80
N LEU A 65 -1.43 3.02 6.11
CA LEU A 65 -2.50 3.93 6.51
C LEU A 65 -3.72 3.67 5.65
N LEU A 66 -4.87 3.57 6.28
CA LEU A 66 -6.12 3.46 5.57
C LEU A 66 -6.75 4.85 5.45
N TYR A 67 -6.87 5.30 4.21
CA TYR A 67 -7.44 6.61 3.92
C TYR A 67 -8.34 6.49 2.68
N PRO A 68 -9.64 6.16 2.89
CA PRO A 68 -10.56 5.93 1.76
C PRO A 68 -10.77 7.15 0.88
N ASP A 69 -10.66 8.35 1.44
CA ASP A 69 -10.87 9.58 0.69
C ASP A 69 -9.65 10.05 -0.09
N SER A 70 -8.54 9.33 -0.01
CA SER A 70 -7.37 9.65 -0.81
C SER A 70 -7.68 9.52 -2.29
N THR A 71 -7.19 10.46 -3.08
CA THR A 71 -7.37 10.39 -4.53
C THR A 71 -6.56 9.28 -5.16
N ARG A 72 -5.51 8.81 -4.47
CA ARG A 72 -4.59 7.81 -5.00
C ARG A 72 -4.06 6.91 -3.91
N THR A 73 -3.78 5.68 -4.30
CA THR A 73 -3.01 4.76 -3.48
C THR A 73 -1.53 5.05 -3.69
N LEU A 74 -0.79 5.13 -2.59
CA LEU A 74 0.63 5.48 -2.62
C LEU A 74 1.44 4.38 -1.94
N LEU A 75 2.42 3.84 -2.64
CA LEU A 75 3.35 2.86 -2.09
C LEU A 75 4.66 3.55 -1.74
N SER A 76 5.04 3.52 -0.48
CA SER A 76 6.25 4.14 0.02
C SER A 76 7.50 3.32 -0.34
N TYR A 77 8.56 4.00 -0.78
CA TYR A 77 9.87 3.36 -0.98
C TYR A 77 10.35 2.68 0.30
N LYS A 78 10.11 3.31 1.44
CA LYS A 78 10.53 2.77 2.72
C LYS A 78 9.95 1.37 2.96
N ASP A 79 8.70 1.16 2.60
CA ASP A 79 8.04 -0.12 2.81
C ASP A 79 8.57 -1.19 1.86
N ILE A 80 8.93 -0.83 0.65
CA ILE A 80 9.62 -1.75 -0.27
C ILE A 80 10.96 -2.18 0.34
N ARG A 81 11.73 -1.19 0.84
CA ARG A 81 13.03 -1.45 1.43
C ARG A 81 12.92 -2.30 2.70
N ARG A 82 11.89 -2.11 3.49
CA ARG A 82 11.67 -2.91 4.71
C ARG A 82 11.42 -4.38 4.43
N ASN A 83 11.00 -4.71 3.22
CA ASN A 83 10.85 -6.11 2.81
C ASN A 83 12.17 -6.74 2.39
N GLY A 84 13.29 -6.01 2.51
CA GLY A 84 14.61 -6.50 2.14
C GLY A 84 14.93 -6.33 0.66
N PHE A 85 14.16 -5.54 -0.06
CA PHE A 85 14.35 -5.33 -1.49
C PHE A 85 15.11 -4.04 -1.77
N HIS A 86 15.73 -3.97 -2.94
CA HIS A 86 16.43 -2.80 -3.42
C HIS A 86 15.62 -2.13 -4.52
N ILE A 87 15.79 -0.84 -4.63
CA ILE A 87 15.12 -0.03 -5.64
C ILE A 87 16.19 0.62 -6.50
N GLU A 88 16.05 0.47 -7.81
CA GLU A 88 16.94 1.08 -8.77
C GLU A 88 16.13 1.72 -9.88
N THR A 89 16.65 2.78 -10.48
CA THR A 89 16.05 3.38 -11.65
C THR A 89 16.92 3.12 -12.86
N HIS A 90 16.29 2.85 -14.00
CA HIS A 90 16.97 2.55 -15.23
C HIS A 90 16.30 3.26 -16.39
N ASN A 91 17.13 3.74 -17.31
CA ASN A 91 16.66 4.23 -18.59
C ASN A 91 16.86 3.16 -19.65
N ASP A 92 15.80 2.81 -20.34
CA ASP A 92 15.82 1.86 -21.43
C ASP A 92 15.30 2.59 -22.66
N ASN A 93 16.24 2.96 -23.57
CA ASN A 93 15.96 3.84 -24.70
C ASN A 93 15.44 5.21 -24.22
N LYS A 94 14.17 5.49 -24.37
CA LYS A 94 13.59 6.76 -23.92
C LYS A 94 12.70 6.60 -22.71
N ASP A 95 12.56 5.38 -22.21
CA ASP A 95 11.66 5.08 -21.10
C ASP A 95 12.45 4.89 -19.82
N GLU A 96 11.91 5.42 -18.74
CA GLU A 96 12.47 5.27 -17.43
C GLU A 96 11.67 4.23 -16.65
N TYR A 97 12.37 3.33 -15.96
CA TYR A 97 11.76 2.27 -15.16
C TYR A 97 12.31 2.28 -13.75
N LEU A 98 11.50 1.85 -12.82
CA LEU A 98 11.93 1.55 -11.46
C LEU A 98 11.97 0.04 -11.31
N PHE A 99 13.13 -0.48 -10.92
CA PHE A 99 13.31 -1.91 -10.70
C PHE A 99 13.30 -2.20 -9.21
N ILE A 100 12.50 -3.18 -8.81
CA ILE A 100 12.59 -3.77 -7.47
C ILE A 100 13.40 -5.03 -7.62
N THR A 101 14.49 -5.12 -6.88
CA THR A 101 15.43 -6.23 -6.99
C THR A 101 15.70 -6.85 -5.63
N LYS A 102 16.18 -8.08 -5.65
CA LYS A 102 16.59 -8.80 -4.46
C LYS A 102 17.97 -9.37 -4.71
N ASN A 103 18.88 -9.16 -3.75
CA ASN A 103 20.19 -9.78 -3.80
C ASN A 103 20.12 -11.13 -3.09
N ASP A 104 20.55 -12.16 -3.81
CA ASP A 104 20.62 -13.53 -3.29
C ASP A 104 22.08 -13.98 -3.33
N GLY A 105 22.88 -13.45 -2.38
CA GLY A 105 24.30 -13.73 -2.33
C GLY A 105 25.04 -13.11 -3.52
N TYR A 106 25.30 -13.91 -4.53
CA TYR A 106 26.06 -13.47 -5.70
C TYR A 106 25.20 -12.98 -6.84
N ASN A 107 23.91 -13.25 -6.78
CA ASN A 107 23.00 -12.94 -7.87
C ASN A 107 22.01 -11.87 -7.49
N LYS A 108 21.75 -10.97 -8.44
CA LYS A 108 20.73 -9.95 -8.32
C LYS A 108 19.53 -10.39 -9.12
N GLN A 109 18.39 -10.52 -8.46
CA GLN A 109 17.15 -10.96 -9.09
C GLN A 109 16.21 -9.79 -9.29
N LEU A 110 15.73 -9.62 -10.52
CA LEU A 110 14.69 -8.63 -10.81
C LEU A 110 13.34 -9.17 -10.40
N LEU A 111 12.66 -8.47 -9.49
CA LEU A 111 11.33 -8.87 -9.02
C LEU A 111 10.22 -8.12 -9.75
N GLU A 112 10.38 -6.81 -9.93
CA GLU A 112 9.36 -5.99 -10.57
C GLU A 112 10.01 -4.94 -11.46
N LYS A 113 9.39 -4.68 -12.60
CA LYS A 113 9.76 -3.60 -13.49
C LYS A 113 8.59 -2.64 -13.59
N ILE A 114 8.74 -1.47 -12.97
CA ILE A 114 7.66 -0.51 -12.81
C ILE A 114 7.85 0.65 -13.79
N PRO A 115 6.89 0.90 -14.67
CA PRO A 115 7.01 1.98 -15.65
C PRO A 115 6.82 3.36 -15.00
N SER A 116 7.28 4.37 -15.73
CA SER A 116 7.08 5.76 -15.33
C SER A 116 5.99 6.40 -16.16
N LEU A 117 5.23 7.30 -15.52
CA LEU A 117 4.33 8.20 -16.21
C LEU A 117 5.09 9.41 -16.76
N SER A 118 6.08 9.86 -15.99
CA SER A 118 6.98 10.94 -16.33
C SER A 118 8.24 10.77 -15.49
N THR A 119 9.24 11.60 -15.72
CA THR A 119 10.50 11.50 -14.98
C THR A 119 10.26 11.52 -13.48
N GLY A 120 10.67 10.46 -12.81
CA GLY A 120 10.57 10.34 -11.36
C GLY A 120 9.19 9.96 -10.83
N LEU A 121 8.21 9.74 -11.70
CA LEU A 121 6.87 9.36 -11.29
C LEU A 121 6.54 7.97 -11.81
N TYR A 122 6.48 7.00 -10.91
CA TYR A 122 6.27 5.60 -11.25
C TYR A 122 4.90 5.12 -10.82
N PHE A 123 4.34 4.19 -11.58
CA PHE A 123 3.04 3.62 -11.26
C PHE A 123 3.04 2.11 -11.45
N THR A 124 2.23 1.45 -10.67
CA THR A 124 2.01 0.02 -10.77
C THR A 124 0.56 -0.29 -10.42
N TYR A 125 0.21 -1.56 -10.51
CA TYR A 125 -1.10 -2.03 -10.07
C TYR A 125 -0.90 -2.98 -8.92
N ILE A 126 -1.78 -2.88 -7.93
CA ILE A 126 -1.72 -3.74 -6.76
C ILE A 126 -3.02 -4.51 -6.62
N LYS A 127 -2.93 -5.66 -5.97
CA LYS A 127 -4.10 -6.44 -5.61
C LYS A 127 -3.90 -7.05 -4.23
N PRO A 128 -4.99 -7.36 -3.52
CA PRO A 128 -4.87 -7.98 -2.20
C PRO A 128 -4.59 -9.47 -2.32
N VAL A 129 -4.09 -10.05 -1.24
CA VAL A 129 -4.06 -11.50 -1.09
C VAL A 129 -5.49 -11.93 -0.78
N GLN A 130 -6.05 -12.80 -1.60
CA GLN A 130 -7.47 -13.08 -1.60
C GLN A 130 -8.04 -13.50 -0.24
N HIS A 131 -7.36 -14.38 0.47
CA HIS A 131 -7.86 -14.87 1.75
C HIS A 131 -7.61 -13.89 2.91
N VAL A 132 -6.78 -12.86 2.73
CA VAL A 132 -6.57 -11.84 3.75
C VAL A 132 -7.83 -11.03 3.97
N ALA A 133 -8.59 -10.77 2.89
CA ALA A 133 -9.81 -9.98 2.98
C ALA A 133 -10.86 -10.61 3.91
N TYR A 134 -10.79 -11.90 4.15
CA TYR A 134 -11.72 -12.59 5.04
C TYR A 134 -11.21 -12.75 6.47
N LYS A 135 -9.98 -12.33 6.72
CA LYS A 135 -9.32 -12.52 7.99
C LYS A 135 -8.87 -11.21 8.63
N ILE A 136 -9.51 -10.13 8.25
CA ILE A 136 -9.21 -8.84 8.88
C ILE A 136 -9.62 -8.92 10.34
N ILE A 137 -8.66 -8.64 11.22
CA ILE A 137 -8.87 -8.70 12.66
C ILE A 137 -8.78 -7.30 13.21
N PHE A 138 -9.86 -6.85 13.84
CA PHE A 138 -9.86 -5.59 14.57
C PHE A 138 -9.34 -5.87 15.96
N GLN A 139 -8.37 -5.07 16.39
CA GLN A 139 -7.75 -5.26 17.71
C GLN A 139 -8.65 -4.85 18.86
N ASN A 140 -9.73 -4.14 18.57
CA ASN A 140 -10.62 -3.60 19.56
C ASN A 140 -12.03 -3.52 18.99
N LEU A 141 -13.02 -4.08 19.72
CA LEU A 141 -14.40 -4.09 19.28
C LEU A 141 -14.99 -2.69 19.17
N ASP A 142 -14.55 -1.77 20.02
CA ASP A 142 -15.03 -0.38 19.96
C ASP A 142 -14.58 0.28 18.67
N ILE A 143 -13.37 -0.01 18.24
CA ILE A 143 -12.86 0.50 16.97
C ILE A 143 -13.68 -0.07 15.81
N PHE A 144 -13.97 -1.35 15.84
CA PHE A 144 -14.79 -2.01 14.84
C PHE A 144 -16.19 -1.39 14.78
N LYS A 145 -16.79 -1.19 15.93
CA LYS A 145 -18.12 -0.60 16.02
C LYS A 145 -18.14 0.82 15.45
N THR A 146 -17.12 1.62 15.76
CA THR A 146 -17.00 2.97 15.24
C THR A 146 -16.88 2.96 13.71
N TRP A 147 -16.12 2.04 13.17
CA TRP A 147 -15.99 1.86 11.74
C TRP A 147 -17.32 1.56 11.08
N HIS A 148 -18.03 0.60 11.66
CA HIS A 148 -19.32 0.17 11.16
C HIS A 148 -20.30 1.35 11.11
N ASP A 149 -20.39 2.11 12.19
CA ASP A 149 -21.29 3.25 12.28
C ASP A 149 -20.92 4.34 11.26
N ARG A 150 -19.63 4.61 11.11
CA ARG A 150 -19.13 5.64 10.20
C ARG A 150 -19.38 5.32 8.73
N LEU A 151 -19.16 4.08 8.35
CA LEU A 151 -19.25 3.66 6.96
C LEU A 151 -20.67 3.32 6.54
N GLY A 152 -21.58 3.22 7.49
CA GLY A 152 -22.95 2.85 7.20
C GLY A 152 -23.10 1.44 6.63
N HIS A 153 -22.22 0.52 7.04
CA HIS A 153 -22.24 -0.86 6.56
C HIS A 153 -22.74 -1.81 7.66
N PRO A 154 -24.04 -1.96 7.80
CA PRO A 154 -24.58 -2.76 8.91
C PRO A 154 -24.15 -4.23 8.84
N GLY A 155 -23.87 -4.75 7.67
CA GLY A 155 -23.45 -6.13 7.51
C GLY A 155 -22.09 -6.46 8.08
N ILE A 156 -21.20 -5.47 8.18
CA ILE A 156 -19.85 -5.70 8.69
C ILE A 156 -19.86 -6.05 10.17
N GLY A 157 -20.76 -5.43 10.92
CA GLY A 157 -20.86 -5.66 12.34
C GLY A 157 -21.46 -6.99 12.72
N MET A 158 -21.90 -7.77 11.75
CA MET A 158 -22.54 -9.05 12.00
C MET A 158 -21.55 -10.17 12.28
N MET A 159 -20.31 -9.91 12.20
CA MET A 159 -19.29 -10.92 12.44
C MET A 159 -19.18 -11.31 13.90
#